data_9f4ff772a2a9c32fcca286decbd6e4b8
#
_entry.id   9f4ff772a2a9c32fcca286decbd6e4b8
#
_cell.length_a   1.000
_cell.length_b   1.000
_cell.length_c   1.000
_cell.angle_alpha   90.00
_cell.angle_beta   90.00
_cell.angle_gamma   90.00
#
_symmetry.space_group_name_H-M   'P 1'
#
loop_
_entity.id
_entity.type
_entity.pdbx_description
1 polymer ?
#
loop_
_entity_poly.entity_id
_entity_poly.type
_entity_poly.pdbx_seq_one_letter_code
_entity_poly.pdbx_strand_id
1 'polypeptide(L)'
;DALLIMPNDKNTNIKESIENLSKKNNEKVQYHPNVYRPWGSFEILLTKKNYQVKKLIINPNQKISLQKHKHRSEHWVVVKGNASVTKNNKVYNLKKNYSIDIPKETKHRIENKEKTPLVIIEIQTGNKLLENDIIRFEDIYNRN
;
A
#
# COMPACT_ATOMS: atom_id res chain seq x y z
N ASP A 1 0.20 17.74 3.75
CA ASP A 1 1.54 18.30 3.49
C ASP A 1 2.00 19.09 4.70
N ALA A 2 3.30 19.20 4.89
CA ALA A 2 3.92 19.94 5.98
C ALA A 2 4.85 21.02 5.40
N LEU A 3 4.84 22.21 6.01
CA LEU A 3 5.73 23.31 5.67
C LEU A 3 6.67 23.54 6.85
N LEU A 4 8.00 23.54 6.60
CA LEU A 4 9.02 23.93 7.57
C LEU A 4 9.55 25.30 7.19
N ILE A 5 9.41 26.28 8.09
CA ILE A 5 10.00 27.61 7.98
C ILE A 5 11.11 27.74 9.02
N MET A 6 12.33 28.08 8.61
CA MET A 6 13.46 28.21 9.50
C MET A 6 14.39 29.34 9.04
N PRO A 7 15.13 29.99 9.98
CA PRO A 7 16.16 30.95 9.62
C PRO A 7 17.27 30.30 8.77
N ASN A 8 17.76 31.04 7.78
CA ASN A 8 18.75 30.55 6.81
C ASN A 8 20.17 30.39 7.40
N ASP A 9 20.42 30.97 8.58
CA ASP A 9 21.70 31.03 9.27
C ASP A 9 21.91 29.93 10.31
N LYS A 10 20.87 29.08 10.55
CA LYS A 10 20.97 27.97 11.50
C LYS A 10 21.12 26.66 10.75
N ASN A 11 22.27 26.00 10.93
CA ASN A 11 22.47 24.57 10.63
C ASN A 11 21.52 23.71 11.50
N THR A 12 20.23 23.91 11.34
CA THR A 12 19.23 23.18 12.10
C THR A 12 19.22 21.74 11.61
N ASN A 13 19.45 20.82 12.52
CA ASN A 13 19.45 19.40 12.21
C ASN A 13 18.00 18.96 11.88
N ILE A 14 17.64 19.02 10.60
CA ILE A 14 16.31 18.61 10.10
C ILE A 14 15.98 17.19 10.56
N LYS A 15 17.00 16.31 10.63
CA LYS A 15 16.86 14.95 11.11
C LYS A 15 16.37 14.90 12.56
N GLU A 16 16.95 15.71 13.43
CA GLU A 16 16.54 15.82 14.84
C GLU A 16 15.11 16.38 14.98
N SER A 17 14.74 17.35 14.16
CA SER A 17 13.39 17.89 14.12
C SER A 17 12.36 16.82 13.71
N ILE A 18 12.68 16.01 12.71
CA ILE A 18 11.85 14.88 12.26
C ILE A 18 11.76 13.81 13.36
N GLU A 19 12.87 13.47 14.03
CA GLU A 19 12.90 12.52 15.15
C GLU A 19 12.03 13.01 16.33
N ASN A 20 12.10 14.28 16.66
CA ASN A 20 11.28 14.88 17.74
C ASN A 20 9.78 14.91 17.37
N LEU A 21 9.42 15.16 16.12
CA LEU A 21 8.06 15.05 15.64
C LEU A 21 7.55 13.60 15.64
N SER A 22 8.40 12.66 15.27
CA SER A 22 8.10 11.22 15.30
C SER A 22 7.82 10.72 16.73
N LYS A 23 8.61 11.19 17.72
CA LYS A 23 8.40 10.87 19.15
C LYS A 23 7.05 11.38 19.68
N LYS A 24 6.48 12.43 19.07
CA LYS A 24 5.15 12.97 19.40
C LYS A 24 4.00 12.26 18.69
N ASN A 25 4.25 11.08 18.09
CA ASN A 25 3.26 10.31 17.32
C ASN A 25 2.54 11.13 16.22
N ASN A 26 3.24 12.02 15.57
CA ASN A 26 2.65 12.80 14.49
C ASN A 26 2.58 11.93 13.23
N GLU A 27 1.38 11.46 12.90
CA GLU A 27 1.12 10.60 11.73
C GLU A 27 1.66 11.18 10.41
N LYS A 28 1.74 12.52 10.32
CA LYS A 28 2.27 13.21 9.13
C LYS A 28 3.78 13.01 8.90
N VAL A 29 4.52 12.59 9.93
CA VAL A 29 5.97 12.31 9.84
C VAL A 29 6.24 10.85 9.57
N GLN A 30 5.30 9.96 9.91
CA GLN A 30 5.50 8.51 9.78
C GLN A 30 5.32 8.00 8.36
N TYR A 31 4.48 8.66 7.53
CA TYR A 31 4.15 8.14 6.20
C TYR A 31 4.10 9.26 5.16
N HIS A 32 4.99 9.16 4.17
CA HIS A 32 4.81 9.92 2.93
C HIS A 32 3.55 9.36 2.25
N PRO A 33 2.61 10.22 1.77
CA PRO A 33 1.39 9.75 1.12
C PRO A 33 1.68 8.83 -0.09
N ASN A 34 2.77 9.10 -0.82
CA ASN A 34 3.22 8.30 -1.95
C ASN A 34 4.41 7.42 -1.54
N VAL A 35 4.26 6.11 -1.66
CA VAL A 35 5.29 5.12 -1.35
C VAL A 35 5.64 4.34 -2.60
N TYR A 36 6.92 4.41 -3.01
CA TYR A 36 7.44 3.66 -4.15
C TYR A 36 7.90 2.27 -3.73
N ARG A 37 7.65 1.29 -4.58
CA ARG A 37 8.00 -0.11 -4.42
C ARG A 37 8.55 -0.65 -5.74
N PRO A 38 9.30 -1.77 -5.76
CA PRO A 38 9.81 -2.34 -7.00
C PRO A 38 8.71 -2.70 -8.01
N TRP A 39 7.52 -3.03 -7.55
CA TRP A 39 6.36 -3.36 -8.38
C TRP A 39 5.55 -2.14 -8.85
N GLY A 40 5.83 -0.94 -8.36
CA GLY A 40 5.08 0.27 -8.68
C GLY A 40 5.02 1.25 -7.51
N SER A 41 3.83 1.69 -7.14
CA SER A 41 3.65 2.60 -6.01
C SER A 41 2.27 2.46 -5.38
N PHE A 42 2.13 2.98 -4.18
CA PHE A 42 0.82 3.24 -3.61
C PHE A 42 0.76 4.64 -2.98
N GLU A 43 -0.42 5.18 -2.96
CA GLU A 43 -0.76 6.46 -2.34
C GLU A 43 -1.83 6.22 -1.28
N ILE A 44 -1.61 6.70 -0.05
CA ILE A 44 -2.61 6.67 1.01
C ILE A 44 -3.54 7.85 0.81
N LEU A 45 -4.79 7.58 0.43
CA LEU A 45 -5.81 8.59 0.16
C LEU A 45 -6.54 9.01 1.43
N LEU A 46 -6.76 8.06 2.36
CA LEU A 46 -7.49 8.30 3.60
C LEU A 46 -7.09 7.28 4.66
N THR A 47 -6.85 7.72 5.88
CA THR A 47 -6.66 6.87 7.06
C THR A 47 -7.65 7.24 8.16
N LYS A 48 -8.33 6.24 8.72
CA LYS A 48 -9.19 6.32 9.89
C LYS A 48 -8.85 5.19 10.86
N LYS A 49 -9.44 5.22 12.05
CA LYS A 49 -9.15 4.24 13.11
C LYS A 49 -9.29 2.78 12.65
N ASN A 50 -10.34 2.46 11.87
CA ASN A 50 -10.70 1.08 11.51
C ASN A 50 -10.66 0.81 10.01
N TYR A 51 -10.28 1.79 9.18
CA TYR A 51 -10.13 1.60 7.74
C TYR A 51 -9.12 2.57 7.12
N GLN A 52 -8.54 2.15 6.01
CA GLN A 52 -7.64 2.94 5.18
C GLN A 52 -7.98 2.74 3.71
N VAL A 53 -7.87 3.80 2.93
CA VAL A 53 -8.03 3.76 1.47
C VAL A 53 -6.71 4.08 0.81
N LYS A 54 -6.28 3.21 -0.11
CA LYS A 54 -5.06 3.38 -0.91
C LYS A 54 -5.39 3.34 -2.40
N LYS A 55 -4.61 4.07 -3.18
CA LYS A 55 -4.51 3.90 -4.62
C LYS A 55 -3.21 3.17 -4.92
N LEU A 56 -3.30 2.01 -5.56
CA LEU A 56 -2.14 1.22 -6.00
C LEU A 56 -1.95 1.41 -7.49
N ILE A 57 -0.70 1.57 -7.92
CA ILE A 57 -0.29 1.55 -9.33
C ILE A 57 0.70 0.40 -9.50
N ILE A 58 0.28 -0.62 -10.24
CA ILE A 58 1.13 -1.78 -10.54
C ILE A 58 1.71 -1.59 -11.94
N ASN A 59 3.03 -1.52 -12.03
CA ASN A 59 3.74 -1.35 -13.29
C ASN A 59 3.48 -2.53 -14.25
N PRO A 60 3.68 -2.35 -15.56
CA PRO A 60 3.58 -3.42 -16.54
C PRO A 60 4.41 -4.64 -16.15
N ASN A 61 3.83 -5.84 -16.27
CA ASN A 61 4.47 -7.12 -15.96
C ASN A 61 5.00 -7.25 -14.52
N GLN A 62 4.44 -6.47 -13.58
CA GLN A 62 4.80 -6.52 -12.17
C GLN A 62 3.68 -7.12 -11.32
N LYS A 63 4.06 -7.60 -10.13
CA LYS A 63 3.15 -8.19 -9.15
C LYS A 63 3.58 -7.86 -7.73
N ILE A 64 2.63 -7.74 -6.81
CA ILE A 64 2.94 -7.69 -5.38
C ILE A 64 3.37 -9.08 -4.86
N SER A 65 3.92 -9.15 -3.65
CA SER A 65 4.19 -10.42 -2.98
C SER A 65 2.93 -11.29 -2.83
N LEU A 66 3.09 -12.60 -2.81
CA LEU A 66 2.02 -13.48 -2.29
C LEU A 66 2.01 -13.32 -0.77
N GLN A 67 0.92 -12.83 -0.22
CA GLN A 67 0.83 -12.38 1.16
C GLN A 67 -0.52 -12.69 1.80
N LYS A 68 -0.60 -12.56 3.12
CA LYS A 68 -1.85 -12.54 3.89
C LYS A 68 -1.77 -11.55 5.05
N HIS A 69 -2.92 -11.24 5.64
CA HIS A 69 -3.05 -10.33 6.78
C HIS A 69 -3.83 -11.00 7.92
N LYS A 70 -3.38 -10.83 9.16
CA LYS A 70 -4.08 -11.37 10.35
C LYS A 70 -5.21 -10.45 10.81
N HIS A 71 -5.02 -9.14 10.69
CA HIS A 71 -5.84 -8.17 11.42
C HIS A 71 -6.74 -7.32 10.53
N ARG A 72 -6.53 -7.39 9.19
CA ARG A 72 -7.33 -6.64 8.23
C ARG A 72 -7.85 -7.51 7.09
N SER A 73 -8.97 -7.11 6.52
CA SER A 73 -9.48 -7.54 5.22
C SER A 73 -9.28 -6.42 4.21
N GLU A 74 -9.31 -6.75 2.93
CA GLU A 74 -9.13 -5.81 1.84
C GLU A 74 -10.24 -5.96 0.81
N HIS A 75 -10.67 -4.85 0.22
CA HIS A 75 -11.57 -4.81 -0.93
C HIS A 75 -10.86 -4.06 -2.05
N TRP A 76 -10.69 -4.71 -3.19
CA TRP A 76 -9.98 -4.14 -4.35
C TRP A 76 -10.95 -3.84 -5.48
N VAL A 77 -10.88 -2.63 -6.03
CA VAL A 77 -11.64 -2.19 -7.19
C VAL A 77 -10.67 -1.82 -8.31
N VAL A 78 -10.83 -2.42 -9.49
CA VAL A 78 -10.02 -2.10 -10.67
C VAL A 78 -10.53 -0.81 -11.30
N VAL A 79 -9.71 0.24 -11.30
CA VAL A 79 -10.02 1.55 -11.89
C VAL A 79 -9.52 1.65 -13.33
N LYS A 80 -8.35 1.06 -13.61
CA LYS A 80 -7.73 1.07 -14.94
C LYS A 80 -6.94 -0.21 -15.17
N GLY A 81 -7.03 -0.77 -16.37
CA GLY A 81 -6.34 -1.99 -16.77
C GLY A 81 -7.11 -3.26 -16.42
N ASN A 82 -6.41 -4.39 -16.46
CA ASN A 82 -6.93 -5.71 -16.09
C ASN A 82 -6.01 -6.31 -15.02
N ALA A 83 -6.60 -6.81 -13.95
CA ALA A 83 -5.89 -7.40 -12.84
C ALA A 83 -5.99 -8.93 -12.85
N SER A 84 -4.87 -9.62 -12.71
CA SER A 84 -4.84 -11.06 -12.39
C SER A 84 -4.67 -11.20 -10.88
N VAL A 85 -5.73 -11.62 -10.18
CA VAL A 85 -5.72 -11.74 -8.71
C VAL A 85 -5.68 -13.20 -8.30
N THR A 86 -4.62 -13.58 -7.59
CA THR A 86 -4.57 -14.85 -6.88
C THR A 86 -5.24 -14.69 -5.52
N LYS A 87 -6.24 -15.53 -5.23
CA LYS A 87 -6.91 -15.62 -3.93
C LYS A 87 -6.95 -17.08 -3.52
N ASN A 88 -6.17 -17.43 -2.48
CA ASN A 88 -5.84 -18.82 -2.15
C ASN A 88 -5.28 -19.57 -3.37
N ASN A 89 -5.93 -20.65 -3.79
CA ASN A 89 -5.51 -21.50 -4.92
C ASN A 89 -6.23 -21.15 -6.25
N LYS A 90 -6.98 -20.03 -6.30
CA LYS A 90 -7.75 -19.63 -7.48
C LYS A 90 -7.22 -18.32 -8.04
N VAL A 91 -7.29 -18.19 -9.37
CA VAL A 91 -6.94 -16.97 -10.10
C VAL A 91 -8.20 -16.35 -10.68
N TYR A 92 -8.39 -15.06 -10.43
CA TYR A 92 -9.50 -14.24 -10.92
C TYR A 92 -8.95 -13.16 -11.85
N ASN A 93 -9.53 -13.03 -13.04
CA ASN A 93 -9.20 -11.96 -13.97
C ASN A 93 -10.27 -10.87 -13.87
N LEU A 94 -9.88 -9.73 -13.34
CA LEU A 94 -10.77 -8.60 -13.07
C LEU A 94 -10.51 -7.50 -14.10
N LYS A 95 -11.55 -7.11 -14.82
CA LYS A 95 -11.54 -5.95 -15.73
C LYS A 95 -11.84 -4.67 -14.96
N LYS A 96 -11.66 -3.52 -15.62
CA LYS A 96 -12.10 -2.22 -15.10
C LYS A 96 -13.55 -2.30 -14.56
N ASN A 97 -13.78 -1.67 -13.40
CA ASN A 97 -15.05 -1.64 -12.64
C ASN A 97 -15.43 -2.96 -11.93
N TYR A 98 -14.61 -4.00 -12.04
CA TYR A 98 -14.78 -5.20 -11.22
C TYR A 98 -14.06 -5.05 -9.90
N SER A 99 -14.54 -5.77 -8.89
CA SER A 99 -13.97 -5.78 -7.55
C SER A 99 -13.86 -7.18 -6.97
N ILE A 100 -13.08 -7.32 -5.91
CA ILE A 100 -12.91 -8.57 -5.18
C ILE A 100 -12.68 -8.29 -3.70
N ASP A 101 -13.31 -9.10 -2.83
CA ASP A 101 -13.05 -9.11 -1.40
C ASP A 101 -11.95 -10.10 -1.05
N ILE A 102 -11.04 -9.68 -0.19
CA ILE A 102 -9.95 -10.47 0.39
C ILE A 102 -10.17 -10.51 1.90
N PRO A 103 -10.79 -11.55 2.45
CA PRO A 103 -10.94 -11.72 3.89
C PRO A 103 -9.60 -11.85 4.61
N LYS A 104 -9.60 -11.60 5.93
CA LYS A 104 -8.44 -11.91 6.80
C LYS A 104 -7.94 -13.32 6.55
N GLU A 105 -6.63 -13.54 6.79
CA GLU A 105 -5.95 -14.83 6.67
C GLU A 105 -5.96 -15.46 5.26
N THR A 106 -6.54 -14.77 4.26
CA THR A 106 -6.58 -15.23 2.88
C THR A 106 -5.25 -14.94 2.19
N LYS A 107 -4.59 -15.96 1.62
CA LYS A 107 -3.42 -15.76 0.75
C LYS A 107 -3.85 -15.08 -0.54
N HIS A 108 -3.18 -13.99 -0.90
CA HIS A 108 -3.54 -13.23 -2.08
C HIS A 108 -2.36 -12.50 -2.71
N ARG A 109 -2.50 -12.20 -3.99
CA ARG A 109 -1.57 -11.42 -4.78
C ARG A 109 -2.31 -10.77 -5.94
N ILE A 110 -1.90 -9.57 -6.32
CA ILE A 110 -2.31 -8.92 -7.57
C ILE A 110 -1.12 -8.87 -8.53
N GLU A 111 -1.38 -9.14 -9.79
CA GLU A 111 -0.44 -9.12 -10.89
C GLU A 111 -0.99 -8.32 -12.06
N ASN A 112 -0.17 -7.44 -12.62
CA ASN A 112 -0.43 -6.77 -13.88
C ASN A 112 0.32 -7.50 -15.01
N LYS A 113 -0.41 -8.20 -15.88
CA LYS A 113 0.14 -8.92 -17.05
C LYS A 113 0.11 -8.07 -18.32
N GLU A 114 -0.38 -6.83 -18.22
CA GLU A 114 -0.54 -5.93 -19.36
C GLU A 114 0.73 -5.07 -19.57
N LYS A 115 0.77 -4.43 -20.74
CA LYS A 115 1.85 -3.48 -21.11
C LYS A 115 1.62 -2.06 -20.58
N THR A 116 0.49 -1.81 -19.94
CA THR A 116 0.12 -0.51 -19.36
C THR A 116 -0.05 -0.61 -17.86
N PRO A 117 0.13 0.47 -17.09
CA PRO A 117 -0.08 0.45 -15.65
C PRO A 117 -1.51 0.06 -15.26
N LEU A 118 -1.61 -0.83 -14.26
CA LEU A 118 -2.85 -1.20 -13.59
C LEU A 118 -3.08 -0.27 -12.40
N VAL A 119 -4.30 0.26 -12.27
CA VAL A 119 -4.68 1.13 -11.13
C VAL A 119 -5.80 0.47 -10.34
N ILE A 120 -5.58 0.35 -9.03
CA ILE A 120 -6.49 -0.26 -8.07
C ILE A 120 -6.81 0.75 -6.96
N ILE A 121 -8.06 0.79 -6.54
CA ILE A 121 -8.42 1.34 -5.23
C ILE A 121 -8.56 0.17 -4.27
N GLU A 122 -7.81 0.25 -3.19
CA GLU A 122 -7.80 -0.72 -2.09
C GLU A 122 -8.44 -0.09 -0.85
N ILE A 123 -9.45 -0.74 -0.31
CA ILE A 123 -10.05 -0.40 0.97
C ILE A 123 -9.65 -1.47 1.96
N GLN A 124 -8.87 -1.09 2.97
CA GLN A 124 -8.48 -1.95 4.08
C GLN A 124 -9.40 -1.70 5.26
N THR A 125 -9.91 -2.74 5.90
CA THR A 125 -10.77 -2.66 7.10
C THR A 125 -10.25 -3.60 8.18
N GLY A 126 -10.10 -3.08 9.39
CA GLY A 126 -9.59 -3.87 10.53
C GLY A 126 -9.08 -3.01 11.68
N ASN A 127 -8.56 -3.68 12.68
CA ASN A 127 -8.04 -3.03 13.89
C ASN A 127 -6.53 -2.75 13.83
N LYS A 128 -5.82 -3.29 12.83
CA LYS A 128 -4.39 -3.04 12.57
C LYS A 128 -4.18 -2.92 11.06
N LEU A 129 -3.86 -1.70 10.61
CA LEU A 129 -3.75 -1.33 9.20
C LEU A 129 -2.29 -1.07 8.76
N LEU A 130 -1.33 -1.34 9.64
CA LEU A 130 0.08 -1.09 9.40
C LEU A 130 0.69 -2.14 8.45
N GLU A 131 1.75 -1.76 7.75
CA GLU A 131 2.51 -2.63 6.83
C GLU A 131 3.13 -3.85 7.54
N ASN A 132 3.36 -3.80 8.85
CA ASN A 132 3.87 -4.92 9.64
C ASN A 132 2.82 -6.03 9.91
N ASP A 133 1.57 -5.88 9.41
CA ASP A 133 0.58 -6.95 9.36
C ASP A 133 0.73 -7.86 8.12
N ILE A 134 1.68 -7.57 7.24
CA ILE A 134 1.92 -8.35 6.02
C ILE A 134 2.77 -9.58 6.35
N ILE A 135 2.21 -10.77 6.10
CA ILE A 135 2.94 -12.05 6.11
C ILE A 135 3.17 -12.45 4.66
N ARG A 136 4.45 -12.44 4.22
CA ARG A 136 4.83 -12.77 2.85
C ARG A 136 5.18 -14.25 2.72
N PHE A 137 4.76 -14.87 1.62
CA PHE A 137 5.07 -16.26 1.25
C PHE A 137 6.03 -16.31 0.06
N GLU A 138 5.82 -15.44 -0.93
CA GLU A 138 6.66 -15.30 -2.11
C GLU A 138 6.84 -13.81 -2.39
N ASP A 139 8.07 -13.36 -2.45
CA ASP A 139 8.43 -12.01 -2.84
C ASP A 139 9.62 -12.03 -3.81
N ILE A 140 9.35 -11.79 -5.09
CA ILE A 140 10.38 -11.76 -6.14
C ILE A 140 11.40 -10.61 -5.98
N TYR A 141 11.15 -9.70 -5.04
CA TYR A 141 11.99 -8.53 -4.76
C TYR A 141 12.83 -8.69 -3.49
N ASN A 142 12.83 -9.87 -2.86
CA ASN A 142 13.61 -10.21 -1.65
C ASN A 142 13.39 -9.21 -0.49
N ARG A 143 12.15 -8.77 -0.26
CA ARG A 143 11.76 -7.91 0.88
C ARG A 143 11.28 -8.79 2.03
N ASN A 144 12.20 -9.29 2.83
CA ASN A 144 11.89 -10.04 4.05
C ASN A 144 11.65 -9.12 5.24
#